data_f3a090d60665385f5f64c55943faaf7b
#
_entry.id   f3a090d60665385f5f64c55943faaf7b
#
_cell.length_a   1.000
_cell.length_b   1.000
_cell.length_c   1.000
_cell.angle_alpha   90.00
_cell.angle_beta   90.00
_cell.angle_gamma   90.00
#
_symmetry.space_group_name_H-M   'P 1'
#
loop_
_entity.id
_entity.type
_entity.pdbx_description
1 polymer ?
#
loop_
_entity_poly.entity_id
_entity_poly.type
_entity_poly.pdbx_seq_one_letter_code
_entity_poly.pdbx_strand_id
1 'polypeptide(L)'
;ERAGAFGMPAEVVDGSDFFAMYDACQRAITRGREGGGPTAIEAVCNRYYGHFEGDPQAYRDQDELAQERAVSDPIPRFLADPRAAALSAESIAEIDAAILAEIDRGFEVTYAAADPTPDKLYTDVYIHYEGRLR
;
A
#
# COMPACT_ATOMS: atom_id res chain seq x y z
N GLU A 1 -8.03 15.80 -9.95
CA GLU A 1 -8.39 16.73 -11.06
C GLU A 1 -7.88 16.26 -12.44
N ARG A 2 -6.62 15.75 -12.56
CA ARG A 2 -6.05 15.37 -13.88
C ARG A 2 -6.80 14.24 -14.55
N ALA A 3 -7.19 13.19 -13.83
CA ALA A 3 -7.96 12.08 -14.37
C ALA A 3 -9.32 12.51 -14.89
N GLY A 4 -9.99 13.41 -14.17
CA GLY A 4 -11.28 14.00 -14.58
C GLY A 4 -11.20 14.78 -15.88
N ALA A 5 -10.08 15.44 -16.17
CA ALA A 5 -9.86 16.16 -17.42
C ALA A 5 -9.84 15.23 -18.66
N PHE A 6 -9.57 13.94 -18.47
CA PHE A 6 -9.63 12.91 -19.50
C PHE A 6 -10.94 12.11 -19.51
N GLY A 7 -11.97 12.61 -18.80
CA GLY A 7 -13.28 11.95 -18.72
C GLY A 7 -13.33 10.72 -17.82
N MET A 8 -12.27 10.45 -17.05
CA MET A 8 -12.26 9.35 -16.08
C MET A 8 -12.78 9.88 -14.72
N PRO A 9 -13.78 9.24 -14.11
CA PRO A 9 -14.20 9.59 -12.74
C PRO A 9 -13.01 9.54 -11.79
N ALA A 10 -12.91 10.54 -10.91
CA ALA A 10 -11.83 10.66 -9.93
C ALA A 10 -12.40 11.01 -8.56
N GLU A 11 -11.87 10.38 -7.53
CA GLU A 11 -12.26 10.59 -6.14
C GLU A 11 -11.00 10.79 -5.29
N VAL A 12 -11.02 11.75 -4.38
CA VAL A 12 -9.95 11.98 -3.39
C VAL A 12 -10.43 11.42 -2.06
N VAL A 13 -9.64 10.56 -1.45
CA VAL A 13 -9.99 9.81 -0.25
C VAL A 13 -8.89 9.93 0.80
N ASP A 14 -9.25 9.97 2.07
CA ASP A 14 -8.29 9.80 3.17
C ASP A 14 -7.71 8.38 3.14
N GLY A 15 -6.47 8.26 2.67
CA GLY A 15 -5.77 6.98 2.56
C GLY A 15 -5.41 6.34 3.91
N SER A 16 -5.56 7.09 5.01
CA SER A 16 -5.40 6.57 6.37
C SER A 16 -6.70 6.01 6.97
N ASP A 17 -7.83 6.17 6.27
CA ASP A 17 -9.11 5.60 6.65
C ASP A 17 -9.40 4.35 5.82
N PHE A 18 -9.22 3.17 6.43
CA PHE A 18 -9.44 1.90 5.76
C PHE A 18 -10.84 1.79 5.15
N PHE A 19 -11.86 2.19 5.87
CA PHE A 19 -13.23 2.02 5.40
C PHE A 19 -13.62 3.04 4.33
N ALA A 20 -13.10 4.25 4.37
CA ALA A 20 -13.26 5.22 3.29
C ALA A 20 -12.61 4.69 1.99
N MET A 21 -11.41 4.11 2.10
CA MET A 21 -10.72 3.45 0.98
C MET A 21 -11.48 2.23 0.47
N TYR A 22 -11.97 1.38 1.38
CA TYR A 22 -12.77 0.21 1.01
C TYR A 22 -14.02 0.60 0.21
N ASP A 23 -14.77 1.58 0.69
CA ASP A 23 -16.00 2.05 0.04
C ASP A 23 -15.71 2.69 -1.33
N ALA A 24 -14.62 3.47 -1.46
CA ALA A 24 -14.18 4.02 -2.73
C ALA A 24 -13.78 2.92 -3.73
N CYS A 25 -13.01 1.94 -3.28
CA CYS A 25 -12.63 0.80 -4.10
C CYS A 25 -13.85 -0.03 -4.53
N GLN A 26 -14.83 -0.25 -3.65
CA GLN A 26 -16.08 -0.94 -3.99
C GLN A 26 -16.84 -0.21 -5.10
N ARG A 27 -16.98 1.11 -5.02
CA ARG A 27 -17.61 1.91 -6.08
C ARG A 27 -16.87 1.77 -7.41
N ALA A 28 -15.54 1.89 -7.37
CA ALA A 28 -14.71 1.78 -8.56
C ALA A 28 -14.78 0.39 -9.22
N ILE A 29 -14.73 -0.68 -8.42
CA ILE A 29 -14.83 -2.06 -8.89
C ILE A 29 -16.21 -2.34 -9.47
N THR A 30 -17.28 -1.92 -8.79
CA THR A 30 -18.66 -2.08 -9.25
C THR A 30 -18.84 -1.40 -10.61
N ARG A 31 -18.42 -0.12 -10.71
CA ARG A 31 -18.45 0.62 -11.97
C ARG A 31 -17.71 -0.12 -13.10
N GLY A 32 -16.50 -0.63 -12.82
CA GLY A 32 -15.71 -1.36 -13.82
C GLY A 32 -16.40 -2.65 -14.28
N ARG A 33 -16.99 -3.41 -13.34
CA ARG A 33 -17.73 -4.67 -13.64
C ARG A 33 -19.01 -4.42 -14.44
N GLU A 34 -19.66 -3.28 -14.24
CA GLU A 34 -20.84 -2.85 -14.98
C GLU A 34 -20.52 -2.23 -16.36
N GLY A 35 -19.25 -2.23 -16.77
CA GLY A 35 -18.83 -1.66 -18.05
C GLY A 35 -18.69 -0.14 -18.07
N GLY A 36 -18.75 0.51 -16.89
CA GLY A 36 -18.61 1.97 -16.74
C GLY A 36 -17.18 2.48 -16.93
N GLY A 37 -16.20 1.60 -17.18
CA GLY A 37 -14.80 1.95 -17.38
C GLY A 37 -14.03 2.19 -16.08
N PRO A 38 -12.77 2.65 -16.15
CA PRO A 38 -11.89 2.83 -15.02
C PRO A 38 -12.29 4.03 -14.14
N THR A 39 -11.82 4.01 -12.89
CA THR A 39 -11.95 5.11 -11.94
C THR A 39 -10.58 5.39 -11.33
N ALA A 40 -10.21 6.66 -11.17
CA ALA A 40 -9.02 7.06 -10.43
C ALA A 40 -9.37 7.33 -8.97
N ILE A 41 -8.60 6.77 -8.04
CA ILE A 41 -8.70 7.08 -6.61
C ILE A 41 -7.37 7.71 -6.19
N GLU A 42 -7.42 8.92 -5.68
CA GLU A 42 -6.28 9.62 -5.07
C GLU A 42 -6.35 9.41 -3.55
N ALA A 43 -5.51 8.50 -3.04
CA ALA A 43 -5.41 8.25 -1.61
C ALA A 43 -4.41 9.24 -0.99
N VAL A 44 -4.90 10.14 -0.15
CA VAL A 44 -4.05 11.09 0.59
C VAL A 44 -3.58 10.39 1.86
N CYS A 45 -2.27 10.21 2.00
CA CYS A 45 -1.68 9.55 3.15
C CYS A 45 -0.36 10.20 3.56
N ASN A 46 0.04 9.98 4.81
CA ASN A 46 1.28 10.48 5.38
C ASN A 46 2.34 9.39 5.41
N ARG A 47 3.56 9.73 5.01
CA ARG A 47 4.71 8.88 5.19
C ARG A 47 5.39 9.22 6.52
N TYR A 48 5.48 8.26 7.44
CA TYR A 48 6.04 8.46 8.78
C TYR A 48 7.57 8.37 8.83
N TYR A 49 8.16 7.64 7.91
CA TYR A 49 9.61 7.44 7.85
C TYR A 49 10.23 8.24 6.72
N GLY A 50 11.54 8.46 6.79
CA GLY A 50 12.31 9.14 5.75
C GLY A 50 12.28 8.43 4.40
N HIS A 51 12.90 9.05 3.41
CA HIS A 51 12.92 8.50 2.05
C HIS A 51 13.74 7.20 1.95
N PHE A 52 14.77 7.08 2.76
CA PHE A 52 15.63 5.91 2.87
C PHE A 52 15.98 5.67 4.35
N GLU A 53 16.50 4.50 4.66
CA GLU A 53 17.00 4.20 5.99
C GLU A 53 18.19 5.11 6.33
N GLY A 54 18.13 5.80 7.47
CA GLY A 54 19.12 6.81 7.84
C GLY A 54 18.81 8.24 7.40
N ASP A 55 17.68 8.50 6.72
CA ASP A 55 17.22 9.86 6.45
C ASP A 55 16.86 10.57 7.76
N PRO A 56 17.61 11.64 8.16
CA PRO A 56 17.38 12.32 9.43
C PRO A 56 16.08 13.15 9.45
N GLN A 57 15.39 13.25 8.32
CA GLN A 57 14.15 14.03 8.13
C GLN A 57 14.24 15.47 8.65
N ALA A 58 15.41 16.13 8.51
CA ALA A 58 15.61 17.50 8.98
C ALA A 58 14.71 18.55 8.30
N TYR A 59 14.00 18.16 7.25
CA TYR A 59 13.04 18.97 6.51
C TYR A 59 11.61 18.91 7.10
N ARG A 60 11.39 18.14 8.18
CA ARG A 60 10.09 18.00 8.86
C ARG A 60 10.24 18.26 10.36
N ASP A 61 9.20 18.85 10.93
CA ASP A 61 9.07 18.94 12.37
C ASP A 61 8.73 17.59 12.98
N GLN A 62 9.49 17.12 13.96
CA GLN A 62 9.32 15.80 14.56
C GLN A 62 8.10 15.71 15.48
N ASP A 63 7.76 16.83 16.14
CA ASP A 63 6.57 16.88 17.00
C ASP A 63 5.29 16.87 16.15
N GLU A 64 5.28 17.60 15.04
CA GLU A 64 4.21 17.56 14.07
C GLU A 64 4.02 16.16 13.48
N LEU A 65 5.12 15.50 13.11
CA LEU A 65 5.10 14.14 12.57
C LEU A 65 4.53 13.13 13.59
N ALA A 66 4.91 13.26 14.87
CA ALA A 66 4.39 12.41 15.95
C ALA A 66 2.89 12.62 16.15
N GLN A 67 2.42 13.86 16.10
CA GLN A 67 0.99 14.20 16.20
C GLN A 67 0.21 13.67 15.00
N GLU A 68 0.71 13.87 13.78
CA GLU A 68 0.11 13.32 12.57
C GLU A 68 -0.02 11.80 12.66
N ARG A 69 1.04 11.11 13.08
CA ARG A 69 1.03 9.65 13.23
C ARG A 69 -0.01 9.19 14.26
N ALA A 70 -0.12 9.88 15.38
CA ALA A 70 -1.07 9.53 16.43
C ALA A 70 -2.53 9.57 15.98
N VAL A 71 -2.86 10.43 15.01
CA VAL A 71 -4.24 10.59 14.52
C VAL A 71 -4.51 9.92 13.19
N SER A 72 -3.47 9.65 12.38
CA SER A 72 -3.62 9.12 11.02
C SER A 72 -3.09 7.70 10.83
N ASP A 73 -2.64 7.01 11.90
CA ASP A 73 -2.23 5.61 11.79
C ASP A 73 -3.47 4.75 11.43
N PRO A 74 -3.46 4.07 10.27
CA PRO A 74 -4.63 3.35 9.77
C PRO A 74 -5.00 2.15 10.64
N ILE A 75 -4.05 1.51 11.32
CA ILE A 75 -4.32 0.30 12.10
C ILE A 75 -5.11 0.63 13.37
N PRO A 76 -4.67 1.55 14.26
CA PRO A 76 -5.49 1.97 15.40
C PRO A 76 -6.84 2.57 15.00
N ARG A 77 -6.89 3.33 13.92
CA ARG A 77 -8.16 3.87 13.39
C ARG A 77 -9.12 2.78 12.96
N PHE A 78 -8.63 1.78 12.23
CA PHE A 78 -9.42 0.62 11.84
C PHE A 78 -9.99 -0.12 13.06
N LEU A 79 -9.15 -0.41 14.05
CA LEU A 79 -9.55 -1.13 15.25
C LEU A 79 -10.55 -0.36 16.12
N ALA A 80 -10.54 0.98 16.06
CA ALA A 80 -11.49 1.84 16.76
C ALA A 80 -12.85 1.97 16.05
N ASP A 81 -12.97 1.57 14.77
CA ASP A 81 -14.22 1.66 14.03
C ASP A 81 -15.20 0.54 14.46
N PRO A 82 -16.49 0.84 14.68
CA PRO A 82 -17.50 -0.17 15.03
C PRO A 82 -17.61 -1.34 14.04
N ARG A 83 -17.24 -1.14 12.77
CA ARG A 83 -17.21 -2.20 11.75
C ARG A 83 -16.14 -3.26 12.02
N ALA A 84 -15.10 -2.93 12.78
CA ALA A 84 -14.06 -3.86 13.20
C ALA A 84 -14.38 -4.58 14.53
N ALA A 85 -15.49 -4.26 15.18
CA ALA A 85 -15.85 -4.78 16.51
C ALA A 85 -16.00 -6.31 16.61
N ALA A 86 -16.09 -7.01 15.47
CA ALA A 86 -16.13 -8.48 15.43
C ALA A 86 -14.74 -9.13 15.61
N LEU A 87 -13.65 -8.36 15.51
CA LEU A 87 -12.29 -8.86 15.70
C LEU A 87 -11.94 -8.89 17.19
N SER A 88 -11.63 -10.07 17.70
CA SER A 88 -11.15 -10.21 19.08
C SER A 88 -9.65 -9.86 19.18
N ALA A 89 -9.20 -9.53 20.40
CA ALA A 89 -7.78 -9.28 20.64
C ALA A 89 -6.92 -10.51 20.32
N GLU A 90 -7.45 -11.72 20.53
CA GLU A 90 -6.79 -12.97 20.20
C GLU A 90 -6.61 -13.10 18.68
N SER A 91 -7.67 -12.83 17.91
CA SER A 91 -7.58 -12.88 16.43
C SER A 91 -6.57 -11.88 15.86
N ILE A 92 -6.49 -10.68 16.44
CA ILE A 92 -5.49 -9.68 16.04
C ILE A 92 -4.07 -10.16 16.35
N ALA A 93 -3.84 -10.72 17.55
CA ALA A 93 -2.55 -11.25 17.93
C ALA A 93 -2.12 -12.44 17.04
N GLU A 94 -3.05 -13.32 16.66
CA GLU A 94 -2.80 -14.42 15.73
C GLU A 94 -2.38 -13.91 14.34
N ILE A 95 -3.07 -12.88 13.82
CA ILE A 95 -2.72 -12.24 12.54
C ILE A 95 -1.32 -11.64 12.61
N ASP A 96 -1.01 -10.87 13.64
CA ASP A 96 0.30 -10.25 13.83
C ASP A 96 1.42 -11.29 13.89
N ALA A 97 1.21 -12.36 14.66
CA ALA A 97 2.18 -13.46 14.76
C ALA A 97 2.40 -14.17 13.42
N ALA A 98 1.33 -14.41 12.65
CA ALA A 98 1.42 -15.03 11.33
C ALA A 98 2.17 -14.14 10.33
N ILE A 99 1.91 -12.83 10.33
CA ILE A 99 2.60 -11.87 9.47
C ILE A 99 4.09 -11.81 9.80
N LEU A 100 4.46 -11.72 11.08
CA LEU A 100 5.86 -11.70 11.50
C LEU A 100 6.60 -12.97 11.08
N ALA A 101 6.00 -14.15 11.27
CA ALA A 101 6.57 -15.41 10.84
C ALA A 101 6.75 -15.47 9.30
N GLU A 102 5.85 -14.90 8.53
CA GLU A 102 5.98 -14.84 7.07
C GLU A 102 7.10 -13.89 6.63
N ILE A 103 7.25 -12.75 7.31
CA ILE A 103 8.34 -11.81 7.07
C ILE A 103 9.69 -12.47 7.36
N ASP A 104 9.84 -13.12 8.51
CA ASP A 104 11.07 -13.81 8.91
C ASP A 104 11.44 -14.89 7.89
N ARG A 105 10.47 -15.69 7.47
CA ARG A 105 10.67 -16.68 6.40
C ARG A 105 11.10 -16.03 5.08
N GLY A 106 10.53 -14.86 4.75
CA GLY A 106 10.92 -14.08 3.56
C GLY A 106 12.40 -13.66 3.61
N PHE A 107 12.88 -13.23 4.77
CA PHE A 107 14.29 -12.92 4.98
C PHE A 107 15.17 -14.16 4.82
N GLU A 108 14.82 -15.28 5.43
CA GLU A 108 15.58 -16.54 5.31
C GLU A 108 15.71 -16.98 3.84
N VAL A 109 14.61 -16.96 3.09
CA VAL A 109 14.61 -17.30 1.65
C VAL A 109 15.48 -16.33 0.85
N THR A 110 15.40 -15.04 1.15
CA THR A 110 16.17 -14.01 0.44
C THR A 110 17.66 -14.15 0.69
N TYR A 111 18.08 -14.38 1.93
CA TYR A 111 19.49 -14.57 2.26
C TYR A 111 20.07 -15.89 1.74
N ALA A 112 19.24 -16.91 1.58
CA ALA A 112 19.66 -18.19 1.01
C ALA A 112 19.65 -18.21 -0.54
N ALA A 113 19.05 -17.21 -1.17
CA ALA A 113 18.98 -17.11 -2.63
C ALA A 113 20.36 -16.85 -3.23
N ALA A 114 20.61 -17.44 -4.40
CA ALA A 114 21.81 -17.12 -5.17
C ALA A 114 21.73 -15.71 -5.77
N ASP A 115 22.88 -15.07 -5.92
CA ASP A 115 22.98 -13.79 -6.61
C ASP A 115 22.45 -13.88 -8.05
N PRO A 116 21.80 -12.81 -8.56
CA PRO A 116 21.32 -12.77 -9.92
C PRO A 116 22.48 -12.93 -10.92
N THR A 117 22.28 -13.74 -11.95
CA THR A 117 23.24 -13.90 -13.04
C THR A 117 23.07 -12.80 -14.11
N PRO A 118 24.13 -12.49 -14.92
CA PRO A 118 24.05 -11.40 -15.92
C PRO A 118 22.92 -11.55 -16.96
N ASP A 119 22.50 -12.78 -17.27
CA ASP A 119 21.38 -13.03 -18.19
C ASP A 119 20.05 -12.50 -17.65
N LYS A 120 19.90 -12.37 -16.34
CA LYS A 120 18.72 -11.79 -15.70
C LYS A 120 18.49 -10.31 -16.02
N LEU A 121 19.50 -9.61 -16.52
CA LEU A 121 19.35 -8.23 -17.02
C LEU A 121 18.40 -8.14 -18.22
N TYR A 122 18.20 -9.24 -18.94
CA TYR A 122 17.42 -9.28 -20.19
C TYR A 122 16.15 -10.09 -20.06
N THR A 123 15.90 -10.73 -18.93
CA THR A 123 14.68 -11.50 -18.66
C THR A 123 13.70 -10.68 -17.82
N ASP A 124 12.43 -11.00 -17.93
CA ASP A 124 11.34 -10.44 -17.10
C ASP A 124 11.17 -8.91 -17.18
N VAL A 125 11.72 -8.25 -18.23
CA VAL A 125 11.58 -6.80 -18.44
C VAL A 125 10.22 -6.48 -19.08
N TYR A 126 9.75 -7.32 -20.00
CA TYR A 126 8.45 -7.20 -20.68
C TYR A 126 7.74 -8.55 -20.76
N ILE A 127 6.41 -8.54 -20.71
CA ILE A 127 5.59 -9.76 -20.78
C ILE A 127 5.79 -10.54 -22.11
N HIS A 128 6.12 -9.83 -23.21
CA HIS A 128 6.32 -10.39 -24.54
C HIS A 128 7.64 -9.91 -25.13
N TYR A 129 8.73 -10.18 -24.43
CA TYR A 129 10.04 -9.84 -24.97
C TYR A 129 10.54 -10.97 -25.89
N GLU A 130 10.26 -10.88 -27.19
CA GLU A 130 10.90 -11.67 -28.25
C GLU A 130 12.18 -10.97 -28.77
N GLY A 131 12.78 -10.09 -27.98
CA GLY A 131 13.89 -9.27 -28.39
C GLY A 131 15.24 -9.96 -28.33
N ARG A 132 15.77 -10.40 -29.45
CA ARG A 132 17.21 -10.39 -29.64
C ARG A 132 17.62 -8.94 -29.90
N LEU A 133 18.28 -8.32 -28.91
CA LEU A 133 19.08 -7.13 -29.19
C LEU A 133 20.12 -7.55 -30.26
N ARG A 134 19.98 -7.06 -31.48
CA ARG A 134 20.99 -7.17 -32.51
C ARG A 134 21.97 -6.03 -32.38
#